data_22ba4cb0f76a05e963b8daf0e2bd9dde
#
_entry.id   22ba4cb0f76a05e963b8daf0e2bd9dde
#
_cell.length_a   1.000
_cell.length_b   1.000
_cell.length_c   1.000
_cell.angle_alpha   90.00
_cell.angle_beta   90.00
_cell.angle_gamma   90.00
#
_symmetry.space_group_name_H-M   'P 1'
#
loop_
_entity.id
_entity.type
_entity.pdbx_description
1 polymer ?
#
loop_
_entity_poly.entity_id
_entity_poly.type
_entity_poly.pdbx_seq_one_letter_code
_entity_poly.pdbx_strand_id
1 'polypeptide(L)'
;RSRSSSEERIALRVPLDVIRAKCAPYRRRGKPWHRPAMQNLPDHDIVRIYGAEYRGIVNYYLLAQDVWRFGALRWNAETSLLKTLAAKHDRSVSQTAARYKAKVVTGHGLRTCFEARTRREGKPELVARFGGIPLTRDRRAVIRDPAPVPVTVPGKELIYRLRKRRCELCEHGATVAVHQVAGLASLGRPGPDQPAWA
;
A
#
# COMPACT_ATOMS: atom_id res chain seq x y z
N ARG A 1 -21.24 -46.38 -22.82
CA ARG A 1 -21.20 -45.82 -21.45
C ARG A 1 -19.87 -45.07 -21.30
N SER A 2 -19.88 -43.77 -21.59
CA SER A 2 -18.74 -42.91 -21.37
C SER A 2 -18.64 -42.60 -19.87
N ARG A 3 -17.58 -43.04 -19.21
CA ARG A 3 -17.20 -42.57 -17.88
C ARG A 3 -16.83 -41.11 -18.01
N SER A 4 -17.66 -40.19 -17.50
CA SER A 4 -17.25 -38.82 -17.29
C SER A 4 -16.22 -38.84 -16.15
N SER A 5 -14.96 -38.66 -16.48
CA SER A 5 -13.95 -38.34 -15.48
C SER A 5 -14.28 -36.98 -14.92
N SER A 6 -14.77 -36.93 -13.69
CA SER A 6 -14.88 -35.70 -12.94
C SER A 6 -13.45 -35.23 -12.62
N GLU A 7 -12.87 -34.42 -13.51
CA GLU A 7 -11.65 -33.71 -13.19
C GLU A 7 -11.90 -32.81 -11.97
N GLU A 8 -11.38 -33.22 -10.83
CA GLU A 8 -11.36 -32.39 -9.62
C GLU A 8 -10.53 -31.13 -9.93
N ARG A 9 -11.21 -30.02 -10.20
CA ARG A 9 -10.54 -28.75 -10.46
C ARG A 9 -10.34 -28.01 -9.14
N ILE A 10 -9.08 -27.83 -8.74
CA ILE A 10 -8.72 -26.96 -7.62
C ILE A 10 -9.16 -25.53 -7.92
N ALA A 11 -10.00 -24.95 -7.08
CA ALA A 11 -10.51 -23.60 -7.22
C ALA A 11 -9.84 -22.68 -6.19
N LEU A 12 -9.11 -21.67 -6.66
CA LEU A 12 -8.64 -20.59 -5.80
C LEU A 12 -9.81 -19.64 -5.51
N ARG A 13 -10.07 -19.38 -4.24
CA ARG A 13 -11.15 -18.49 -3.79
C ARG A 13 -10.61 -17.45 -2.81
N VAL A 14 -11.26 -16.29 -2.76
CA VAL A 14 -10.96 -15.24 -1.79
C VAL A 14 -11.65 -15.58 -0.47
N PRO A 15 -10.92 -15.74 0.66
CA PRO A 15 -11.51 -15.97 1.97
C PRO A 15 -12.39 -14.78 2.40
N LEU A 16 -13.57 -15.06 2.98
CA LEU A 16 -14.51 -14.00 3.38
C LEU A 16 -14.01 -13.16 4.56
N ASP A 17 -13.27 -13.76 5.45
CA ASP A 17 -12.62 -13.11 6.59
C ASP A 17 -11.58 -12.09 6.12
N VAL A 18 -10.82 -12.40 5.07
CA VAL A 18 -9.90 -11.46 4.43
C VAL A 18 -10.66 -10.24 3.89
N ILE A 19 -11.77 -10.44 3.17
CA ILE A 19 -12.57 -9.32 2.65
C ILE A 19 -13.08 -8.45 3.80
N ARG A 20 -13.59 -9.06 4.87
CA ARG A 20 -14.08 -8.34 6.06
C ARG A 20 -12.95 -7.56 6.74
N ALA A 21 -11.80 -8.21 6.98
CA ALA A 21 -10.63 -7.58 7.59
C ALA A 21 -10.11 -6.40 6.76
N LYS A 22 -10.03 -6.56 5.43
CA LYS A 22 -9.55 -5.50 4.53
C LYS A 22 -10.54 -4.36 4.34
N CYS A 23 -11.84 -4.57 4.58
CA CYS A 23 -12.85 -3.51 4.62
C CYS A 23 -12.83 -2.73 5.96
N ALA A 24 -12.37 -3.32 7.05
CA ALA A 24 -12.43 -2.71 8.39
C ALA A 24 -11.80 -1.32 8.50
N PRO A 25 -10.61 -1.02 7.92
CA PRO A 25 -9.99 0.30 7.99
C PRO A 25 -10.80 1.43 7.36
N TYR A 26 -11.74 1.10 6.46
CA TYR A 26 -12.58 2.05 5.75
C TYR A 26 -13.96 2.23 6.39
N ARG A 27 -14.22 1.58 7.51
CA ARG A 27 -15.55 1.52 8.13
C ARG A 27 -15.51 1.98 9.59
N ARG A 28 -16.62 2.59 10.01
CA ARG A 28 -16.91 2.85 11.41
C ARG A 28 -18.38 2.49 11.67
N ARG A 29 -18.64 1.68 12.71
CA ARG A 29 -19.98 1.17 13.05
C ARG A 29 -20.68 0.52 11.83
N GLY A 30 -19.95 -0.30 11.07
CA GLY A 30 -20.49 -1.03 9.92
C GLY A 30 -20.67 -0.22 8.63
N LYS A 31 -20.51 1.11 8.63
CA LYS A 31 -20.70 2.01 7.47
C LYS A 31 -19.37 2.60 7.01
N PRO A 32 -19.18 2.88 5.70
CA PRO A 32 -17.98 3.57 5.22
C PRO A 32 -17.82 4.94 5.91
N TRP A 33 -16.60 5.20 6.36
CA TRP A 33 -16.28 6.39 7.14
C TRP A 33 -15.00 7.05 6.61
N HIS A 34 -14.89 8.37 6.80
CA HIS A 34 -13.65 9.08 6.48
C HIS A 34 -12.52 8.66 7.43
N ARG A 35 -11.27 8.83 6.98
CA ARG A 35 -10.06 8.54 7.78
C ARG A 35 -9.47 9.86 8.32
N PRO A 36 -9.77 10.28 9.56
CA PRO A 36 -9.34 11.58 10.10
C PRO A 36 -7.83 11.78 10.06
N ALA A 37 -7.07 10.74 10.32
CA ALA A 37 -5.60 10.78 10.29
C ALA A 37 -5.01 11.17 8.93
N MET A 38 -5.78 11.13 7.85
CA MET A 38 -5.33 11.48 6.51
C MET A 38 -5.74 12.88 6.06
N GLN A 39 -6.62 13.56 6.78
CA GLN A 39 -7.17 14.85 6.35
C GLN A 39 -6.08 15.94 6.15
N ASN A 40 -5.00 15.87 6.91
CA ASN A 40 -3.90 16.84 6.82
C ASN A 40 -2.89 16.52 5.71
N LEU A 41 -3.01 15.37 5.03
CA LEU A 41 -2.14 15.01 3.92
C LEU A 41 -2.56 15.73 2.63
N PRO A 42 -1.63 15.97 1.67
CA PRO A 42 -1.98 16.40 0.33
C PRO A 42 -2.96 15.44 -0.35
N ASP A 43 -3.86 15.95 -1.20
CA ASP A 43 -4.87 15.13 -1.90
C ASP A 43 -4.25 13.99 -2.70
N HIS A 44 -3.12 14.28 -3.36
CA HIS A 44 -2.34 13.27 -4.07
C HIS A 44 -1.96 12.11 -3.14
N ASP A 45 -1.47 12.40 -1.94
CA ASP A 45 -1.04 11.34 -1.01
C ASP A 45 -2.21 10.56 -0.45
N ILE A 46 -3.34 11.22 -0.18
CA ILE A 46 -4.58 10.53 0.21
C ILE A 46 -4.98 9.54 -0.88
N VAL A 47 -5.12 9.99 -2.14
CA VAL A 47 -5.52 9.12 -3.26
C VAL A 47 -4.48 8.02 -3.50
N ARG A 48 -3.18 8.32 -3.38
CA ARG A 48 -2.08 7.37 -3.54
C ARG A 48 -2.14 6.24 -2.50
N ILE A 49 -2.36 6.57 -1.23
CA ILE A 49 -2.43 5.58 -0.13
C ILE A 49 -3.63 4.65 -0.35
N TYR A 50 -4.84 5.21 -0.54
CA TYR A 50 -6.02 4.40 -0.81
C TYR A 50 -5.86 3.54 -2.07
N GLY A 51 -5.27 4.11 -3.13
CA GLY A 51 -5.02 3.40 -4.39
C GLY A 51 -4.01 2.26 -4.23
N ALA A 52 -2.95 2.46 -3.44
CA ALA A 52 -1.94 1.44 -3.18
C ALA A 52 -2.51 0.29 -2.33
N GLU A 53 -3.22 0.61 -1.24
CA GLU A 53 -3.88 -0.38 -0.38
C GLU A 53 -4.86 -1.26 -1.18
N TYR A 54 -5.74 -0.63 -1.97
CA TYR A 54 -6.71 -1.34 -2.80
C TYR A 54 -6.04 -2.20 -3.88
N ARG A 55 -5.12 -1.63 -4.63
CA ARG A 55 -4.42 -2.30 -5.73
C ARG A 55 -3.59 -3.48 -5.26
N GLY A 56 -2.87 -3.34 -4.14
CA GLY A 56 -2.07 -4.41 -3.56
C GLY A 56 -2.91 -5.64 -3.23
N ILE A 57 -4.07 -5.43 -2.59
CA ILE A 57 -4.97 -6.53 -2.23
C ILE A 57 -5.59 -7.19 -3.47
N VAL A 58 -6.12 -6.39 -4.41
CA VAL A 58 -6.77 -6.93 -5.60
C VAL A 58 -5.78 -7.71 -6.46
N ASN A 59 -4.57 -7.16 -6.68
CA ASN A 59 -3.54 -7.81 -7.49
C ASN A 59 -3.09 -9.14 -6.90
N TYR A 60 -2.99 -9.25 -5.58
CA TYR A 60 -2.65 -10.50 -4.90
C TYR A 60 -3.67 -11.62 -5.18
N TYR A 61 -4.95 -11.27 -5.28
CA TYR A 61 -6.03 -12.24 -5.48
C TYR A 61 -6.53 -12.34 -6.93
N LEU A 62 -5.85 -11.76 -7.92
CA LEU A 62 -6.32 -11.77 -9.33
C LEU A 62 -6.48 -13.17 -9.93
N LEU A 63 -5.76 -14.18 -9.42
CA LEU A 63 -5.91 -15.58 -9.83
C LEU A 63 -7.18 -16.25 -9.29
N ALA A 64 -7.81 -15.68 -8.25
CA ALA A 64 -9.00 -16.25 -7.65
C ALA A 64 -10.20 -16.23 -8.62
N GLN A 65 -11.03 -17.29 -8.57
CA GLN A 65 -12.22 -17.38 -9.44
C GLN A 65 -13.29 -16.37 -9.05
N ASP A 66 -13.32 -15.95 -7.79
CA ASP A 66 -14.32 -15.08 -7.19
C ASP A 66 -13.75 -13.70 -6.78
N VAL A 67 -12.75 -13.21 -7.52
CA VAL A 67 -12.15 -11.88 -7.31
C VAL A 67 -13.17 -10.73 -7.33
N TRP A 68 -14.31 -10.92 -8.01
CA TRP A 68 -15.45 -9.99 -8.02
C TRP A 68 -15.97 -9.64 -6.62
N ARG A 69 -15.77 -10.51 -5.63
CA ARG A 69 -16.14 -10.28 -4.22
C ARG A 69 -15.45 -9.05 -3.62
N PHE A 70 -14.30 -8.63 -4.17
CA PHE A 70 -13.66 -7.37 -3.81
C PHE A 70 -14.45 -6.12 -4.23
N GLY A 71 -15.61 -6.28 -4.90
CA GLY A 71 -16.57 -5.20 -5.08
C GLY A 71 -16.97 -4.54 -3.76
N ALA A 72 -17.12 -5.30 -2.68
CA ALA A 72 -17.38 -4.79 -1.34
C ALA A 72 -16.21 -3.92 -0.82
N LEU A 73 -14.97 -4.37 -0.99
CA LEU A 73 -13.78 -3.60 -0.63
C LEU A 73 -13.69 -2.32 -1.46
N ARG A 74 -13.86 -2.44 -2.78
CA ARG A 74 -13.88 -1.27 -3.68
C ARG A 74 -14.87 -0.23 -3.21
N TRP A 75 -16.12 -0.60 -2.96
CA TRP A 75 -17.16 0.31 -2.52
C TRP A 75 -16.83 0.99 -1.19
N ASN A 76 -16.36 0.20 -0.19
CA ASN A 76 -16.00 0.75 1.12
C ASN A 76 -14.81 1.72 1.02
N ALA A 77 -13.76 1.35 0.31
CA ALA A 77 -12.57 2.17 0.14
C ALA A 77 -12.86 3.44 -0.68
N GLU A 78 -13.61 3.33 -1.77
CA GLU A 78 -14.03 4.44 -2.62
C GLU A 78 -14.86 5.45 -1.82
N THR A 79 -15.90 4.97 -1.12
CA THR A 79 -16.75 5.84 -0.31
C THR A 79 -15.99 6.49 0.83
N SER A 80 -15.08 5.76 1.48
CA SER A 80 -14.21 6.29 2.54
C SER A 80 -13.25 7.35 2.00
N LEU A 81 -12.63 7.13 0.83
CA LEU A 81 -11.77 8.10 0.15
C LEU A 81 -12.53 9.41 -0.12
N LEU A 82 -13.70 9.30 -0.76
CA LEU A 82 -14.51 10.46 -1.10
C LEU A 82 -14.96 11.21 0.15
N LYS A 83 -15.35 10.52 1.22
CA LYS A 83 -15.68 11.14 2.51
C LYS A 83 -14.46 11.81 3.16
N THR A 84 -13.26 11.25 3.03
CA THR A 84 -12.04 11.84 3.56
C THR A 84 -11.70 13.15 2.85
N LEU A 85 -11.76 13.15 1.52
CA LEU A 85 -11.53 14.35 0.71
C LEU A 85 -12.66 15.40 0.91
N ALA A 86 -13.91 14.94 1.04
CA ALA A 86 -15.05 15.80 1.31
C ALA A 86 -14.91 16.53 2.66
N ALA A 87 -14.56 15.80 3.71
CA ALA A 87 -14.32 16.35 5.03
C ALA A 87 -13.11 17.31 5.08
N LYS A 88 -12.06 17.03 4.29
CA LYS A 88 -10.89 17.90 4.17
C LYS A 88 -11.22 19.25 3.53
N HIS A 89 -12.06 19.25 2.50
CA HIS A 89 -12.35 20.42 1.67
C HIS A 89 -13.69 21.08 2.00
N ASP A 90 -14.36 20.62 3.04
CA ASP A 90 -15.71 21.07 3.44
C ASP A 90 -16.70 21.07 2.27
N ARG A 91 -16.80 19.93 1.59
CA ARG A 91 -17.65 19.74 0.41
C ARG A 91 -18.54 18.51 0.56
N SER A 92 -19.61 18.45 -0.26
CA SER A 92 -20.39 17.22 -0.34
C SER A 92 -19.61 16.10 -1.02
N VAL A 93 -19.96 14.84 -0.70
CA VAL A 93 -19.35 13.65 -1.33
C VAL A 93 -19.56 13.67 -2.85
N SER A 94 -20.74 14.13 -3.31
CA SER A 94 -21.06 14.22 -4.74
C SER A 94 -20.19 15.22 -5.48
N GLN A 95 -19.99 16.41 -4.91
CA GLN A 95 -19.10 17.44 -5.47
C GLN A 95 -17.65 16.94 -5.51
N THR A 96 -17.23 16.26 -4.45
CA THR A 96 -15.91 15.65 -4.38
C THR A 96 -15.73 14.57 -5.44
N ALA A 97 -16.73 13.69 -5.59
CA ALA A 97 -16.69 12.66 -6.63
C ALA A 97 -16.60 13.27 -8.04
N ALA A 98 -17.37 14.31 -8.34
CA ALA A 98 -17.31 15.01 -9.62
C ALA A 98 -15.92 15.61 -9.90
N ARG A 99 -15.30 16.22 -8.88
CA ARG A 99 -13.97 16.85 -8.99
C ARG A 99 -12.84 15.87 -9.29
N TYR A 100 -12.82 14.71 -8.63
CA TYR A 100 -11.71 13.75 -8.73
C TYR A 100 -11.96 12.64 -9.74
N LYS A 101 -13.19 12.52 -10.27
CA LYS A 101 -13.52 11.49 -11.27
C LYS A 101 -12.76 11.73 -12.56
N ALA A 102 -12.06 10.71 -13.03
CA ALA A 102 -11.32 10.72 -14.28
C ALA A 102 -11.56 9.44 -15.08
N LYS A 103 -11.45 9.53 -16.40
CA LYS A 103 -11.41 8.39 -17.31
C LYS A 103 -9.97 8.17 -17.74
N VAL A 104 -9.46 6.96 -17.53
CA VAL A 104 -8.06 6.61 -17.84
C VAL A 104 -8.05 5.37 -18.72
N VAL A 105 -7.22 5.40 -19.74
CA VAL A 105 -6.93 4.22 -20.56
C VAL A 105 -6.00 3.32 -19.74
N THR A 106 -6.42 2.09 -19.55
CA THR A 106 -5.66 1.05 -18.87
C THR A 106 -5.42 -0.12 -19.81
N GLY A 107 -4.57 -1.07 -19.45
CA GLY A 107 -4.42 -2.33 -20.20
C GLY A 107 -5.72 -3.15 -20.36
N HIS A 108 -6.78 -2.76 -19.64
CA HIS A 108 -8.12 -3.36 -19.72
C HIS A 108 -9.17 -2.42 -20.33
N GLY A 109 -8.73 -1.45 -21.15
CA GLY A 109 -9.59 -0.45 -21.79
C GLY A 109 -9.82 0.80 -20.94
N LEU A 110 -10.77 1.63 -21.37
CA LEU A 110 -11.15 2.88 -20.71
C LEU A 110 -11.87 2.59 -19.38
N ARG A 111 -11.31 3.08 -18.27
CA ARG A 111 -11.85 2.86 -16.93
C ARG A 111 -12.05 4.16 -16.20
N THR A 112 -13.08 4.20 -15.35
CA THR A 112 -13.30 5.30 -14.41
C THR A 112 -12.46 5.06 -13.15
N CYS A 113 -11.76 6.08 -12.71
CA CYS A 113 -11.00 6.12 -11.45
C CYS A 113 -11.20 7.48 -10.77
N PHE A 114 -10.65 7.63 -9.56
CA PHE A 114 -10.49 8.92 -8.90
C PHE A 114 -9.01 9.30 -8.97
N GLU A 115 -8.75 10.50 -9.44
CA GLU A 115 -7.40 10.97 -9.72
C GLU A 115 -7.13 12.28 -9.00
N ALA A 116 -5.97 12.39 -8.35
CA ALA A 116 -5.43 13.63 -7.82
C ALA A 116 -4.08 13.92 -8.44
N ARG A 117 -3.85 15.19 -8.78
CA ARG A 117 -2.63 15.68 -9.41
C ARG A 117 -1.98 16.73 -8.54
N THR A 118 -0.64 16.71 -8.49
CA THR A 118 0.14 17.74 -7.82
C THR A 118 1.23 18.23 -8.77
N ARG A 119 1.15 19.51 -9.12
CA ARG A 119 2.19 20.18 -9.91
C ARG A 119 3.41 20.43 -9.04
N ARG A 120 4.58 20.27 -9.64
CA ARG A 120 5.87 20.54 -9.00
C ARG A 120 6.69 21.41 -9.93
N GLU A 121 7.28 22.45 -9.37
CA GLU A 121 8.15 23.36 -10.15
C GLU A 121 9.38 22.60 -10.66
N GLY A 122 9.67 22.70 -11.95
CA GLY A 122 10.82 22.05 -12.60
C GLY A 122 10.80 20.49 -12.60
N LYS A 123 9.68 19.84 -12.21
CA LYS A 123 9.58 18.37 -12.16
C LYS A 123 8.26 17.88 -12.78
N PRO A 124 8.22 16.64 -13.28
CA PRO A 124 6.98 16.04 -13.77
C PRO A 124 5.85 16.08 -12.73
N GLU A 125 4.63 16.29 -13.20
CA GLU A 125 3.44 16.27 -12.36
C GLU A 125 3.28 14.90 -11.66
N LEU A 126 2.95 14.92 -10.38
CA LEU A 126 2.59 13.71 -9.64
C LEU A 126 1.11 13.39 -9.87
N VAL A 127 0.84 12.18 -10.29
CA VAL A 127 -0.52 11.68 -10.52
C VAL A 127 -0.78 10.45 -9.66
N ALA A 128 -1.77 10.53 -8.81
CA ALA A 128 -2.24 9.40 -8.01
C ALA A 128 -3.64 8.97 -8.44
N ARG A 129 -3.90 7.66 -8.45
CA ARG A 129 -5.17 7.10 -8.90
C ARG A 129 -5.68 6.03 -7.96
N PHE A 130 -6.99 6.05 -7.74
CA PHE A 130 -7.75 5.01 -7.04
C PHE A 130 -8.77 4.37 -8.00
N GLY A 131 -8.83 3.03 -8.04
CA GLY A 131 -9.75 2.29 -8.92
C GLY A 131 -9.14 1.96 -10.29
N GLY A 132 -10.01 1.72 -11.29
CA GLY A 132 -9.59 1.37 -12.65
C GLY A 132 -9.19 -0.10 -12.85
N ILE A 133 -9.17 -0.93 -11.81
CA ILE A 133 -8.81 -2.34 -11.88
C ILE A 133 -10.09 -3.17 -12.09
N PRO A 134 -10.16 -4.02 -13.13
CA PRO A 134 -11.28 -4.94 -13.29
C PRO A 134 -11.23 -6.02 -12.22
N LEU A 135 -12.38 -6.32 -11.63
CA LEU A 135 -12.52 -7.41 -10.66
C LEU A 135 -12.89 -8.71 -11.39
N THR A 136 -12.09 -9.07 -12.36
CA THR A 136 -12.21 -10.29 -13.15
C THR A 136 -10.97 -11.14 -12.98
N ARG A 137 -11.13 -12.47 -13.00
CA ARG A 137 -10.00 -13.38 -12.90
C ARG A 137 -8.99 -13.12 -14.01
N ASP A 138 -7.74 -12.92 -13.65
CA ASP A 138 -6.65 -12.89 -14.60
C ASP A 138 -5.82 -14.18 -14.48
N ARG A 139 -5.95 -15.07 -15.47
CA ARG A 139 -5.22 -16.34 -15.50
C ARG A 139 -3.71 -16.17 -15.73
N ARG A 140 -3.28 -15.01 -16.18
CA ARG A 140 -1.87 -14.68 -16.46
C ARG A 140 -1.23 -13.90 -15.31
N ALA A 141 -2.00 -13.58 -14.26
CA ALA A 141 -1.46 -12.87 -13.12
C ALA A 141 -0.36 -13.69 -12.45
N VAL A 142 0.79 -13.06 -12.25
CA VAL A 142 1.90 -13.63 -11.49
C VAL A 142 1.89 -13.03 -10.10
N ILE A 143 1.73 -13.89 -9.10
CA ILE A 143 1.86 -13.47 -7.69
C ILE A 143 3.35 -13.26 -7.44
N ARG A 144 3.73 -11.99 -7.28
CA ARG A 144 5.06 -11.63 -6.78
C ARG A 144 4.92 -11.42 -5.28
N ASP A 145 5.41 -12.38 -4.53
CA ASP A 145 5.52 -12.30 -3.07
C ASP A 145 7.02 -12.22 -2.73
N PRO A 146 7.66 -11.05 -2.95
CA PRO A 146 9.05 -10.90 -2.56
C PRO A 146 9.14 -11.04 -1.04
N ALA A 147 10.13 -11.80 -0.59
CA ALA A 147 10.44 -11.86 0.84
C ALA A 147 10.49 -10.42 1.39
N PRO A 148 9.90 -10.16 2.57
CA PRO A 148 9.91 -8.83 3.15
C PRO A 148 11.35 -8.38 3.29
N VAL A 149 11.74 -7.41 2.48
CA VAL A 149 13.03 -6.73 2.64
C VAL A 149 12.91 -5.90 3.91
N PRO A 150 13.77 -6.10 4.90
CA PRO A 150 13.80 -5.24 6.08
C PRO A 150 13.95 -3.81 5.61
N VAL A 151 12.90 -3.01 5.73
CA VAL A 151 13.00 -1.57 5.43
C VAL A 151 13.75 -0.94 6.59
N THR A 152 15.06 -0.82 6.44
CA THR A 152 15.88 -0.01 7.31
C THR A 152 15.49 1.44 7.06
N VAL A 153 14.73 2.03 7.96
CA VAL A 153 14.39 3.46 7.87
C VAL A 153 15.64 4.22 8.28
N PRO A 154 16.30 4.93 7.36
CA PRO A 154 17.50 5.71 7.70
C PRO A 154 17.21 6.64 8.90
N GLY A 155 18.06 6.62 9.89
CA GLY A 155 17.94 7.43 11.10
C GLY A 155 17.15 6.81 12.26
N LYS A 156 16.40 5.72 12.07
CA LYS A 156 15.71 5.02 13.17
C LYS A 156 16.44 3.75 13.64
N GLU A 157 17.30 3.19 12.84
CA GLU A 157 18.05 1.97 13.16
C GLU A 157 18.81 2.12 14.46
N LEU A 158 19.53 3.23 14.62
CA LEU A 158 20.27 3.55 15.83
C LEU A 158 19.38 3.57 17.07
N ILE A 159 18.18 4.15 16.95
CA ILE A 159 17.19 4.19 18.04
C ILE A 159 16.73 2.78 18.41
N TYR A 160 16.50 1.91 17.44
CA TYR A 160 16.12 0.52 17.71
C TYR A 160 17.26 -0.26 18.38
N ARG A 161 18.50 -0.06 17.94
CA ARG A 161 19.69 -0.67 18.55
C ARG A 161 19.86 -0.22 20.00
N LEU A 162 19.75 1.08 20.27
CA LEU A 162 19.82 1.64 21.63
C LEU A 162 18.70 1.15 22.54
N ARG A 163 17.48 0.98 22.02
CA ARG A 163 16.34 0.48 22.79
C ARG A 163 16.51 -0.97 23.26
N LYS A 164 17.35 -1.76 22.59
CA LYS A 164 17.68 -3.12 23.03
C LYS A 164 18.46 -3.15 24.35
N ARG A 165 19.03 -2.02 24.80
CA ARG A 165 19.81 -1.89 26.03
C ARG A 165 20.89 -2.96 26.19
N ARG A 166 21.45 -3.43 25.08
CA ARG A 166 22.49 -4.45 25.02
C ARG A 166 23.67 -3.91 24.22
N CYS A 167 24.87 -3.97 24.79
CA CYS A 167 26.07 -3.59 24.09
C CYS A 167 26.35 -4.59 22.97
N GLU A 168 26.59 -4.13 21.74
CA GLU A 168 26.85 -5.00 20.60
C GLU A 168 28.27 -5.58 20.59
N LEU A 169 29.18 -5.01 21.40
CA LEU A 169 30.56 -5.50 21.51
C LEU A 169 30.72 -6.53 22.63
N CYS A 170 30.19 -6.25 23.82
CA CYS A 170 30.38 -7.13 24.99
C CYS A 170 29.10 -7.87 25.41
N GLU A 171 28.01 -7.66 24.71
CA GLU A 171 26.69 -8.26 24.92
C GLU A 171 26.03 -8.02 26.27
N HIS A 172 26.65 -7.23 27.16
CA HIS A 172 26.09 -6.91 28.45
C HIS A 172 24.85 -6.01 28.33
N GLY A 173 23.85 -6.30 29.17
CA GLY A 173 22.67 -5.44 29.35
C GLY A 173 23.01 -4.27 30.30
N ALA A 174 23.03 -3.05 29.77
CA ALA A 174 23.29 -1.83 30.52
C ALA A 174 22.70 -0.61 29.78
N THR A 175 22.86 0.57 30.35
CA THR A 175 22.67 1.82 29.63
C THR A 175 23.78 1.93 28.57
N VAL A 176 23.38 1.77 27.29
CA VAL A 176 24.32 1.82 26.16
C VAL A 176 24.38 3.23 25.58
N ALA A 177 25.58 3.66 25.21
CA ALA A 177 25.82 4.90 24.46
C ALA A 177 26.42 4.60 23.11
N VAL A 178 26.20 5.50 22.15
CA VAL A 178 26.79 5.39 20.80
C VAL A 178 28.15 6.05 20.82
N HIS A 179 29.17 5.30 20.49
CA HIS A 179 30.51 5.82 20.27
C HIS A 179 30.82 5.85 18.76
N GLN A 180 31.18 7.00 18.24
CA GLN A 180 31.67 7.14 16.88
C GLN A 180 33.16 6.82 16.89
N VAL A 181 33.54 5.67 16.29
CA VAL A 181 34.92 5.20 16.25
C VAL A 181 35.74 5.95 15.19
N ALA A 182 35.08 6.36 14.09
CA ALA A 182 35.72 7.10 13.01
C ALA A 182 34.87 8.28 12.57
N GLY A 183 35.48 9.37 12.14
CA GLY A 183 34.76 10.52 11.58
C GLY A 183 34.06 10.16 10.26
N LEU A 184 32.88 10.72 10.01
CA LEU A 184 32.11 10.46 8.77
C LEU A 184 32.92 10.72 7.50
N ALA A 185 33.89 11.65 7.55
CA ALA A 185 34.79 11.94 6.43
C ALA A 185 35.72 10.78 6.05
N SER A 186 35.99 9.86 6.98
CA SER A 186 36.82 8.67 6.72
C SER A 186 36.04 7.52 6.07
N LEU A 187 34.70 7.52 6.15
CA LEU A 187 33.84 6.49 5.57
C LEU A 187 33.72 6.60 4.04
N GLY A 188 34.07 7.75 3.47
CA GLY A 188 34.06 7.96 2.01
C GLY A 188 35.30 7.44 1.27
N ARG A 189 36.29 6.86 1.98
CA ARG A 189 37.50 6.27 1.38
C ARG A 189 37.60 4.80 1.77
N PRO A 190 37.25 3.87 0.90
CA PRO A 190 37.39 2.46 1.20
C PRO A 190 38.87 2.12 1.47
N GLY A 191 39.16 1.67 2.68
CA GLY A 191 40.47 1.13 3.04
C GLY A 191 40.61 -0.34 2.65
N PRO A 192 41.86 -0.86 2.51
CA PRO A 192 42.09 -2.25 2.10
C PRO A 192 41.53 -3.30 3.07
N ASP A 193 41.25 -2.92 4.32
CA ASP A 193 40.73 -3.82 5.37
C ASP A 193 39.27 -3.51 5.78
N GLN A 194 38.55 -2.75 4.97
CA GLN A 194 37.20 -2.38 5.29
C GLN A 194 36.20 -3.48 4.88
N PRO A 195 35.36 -3.98 5.80
CA PRO A 195 34.37 -5.00 5.45
C PRO A 195 33.36 -4.46 4.41
N ALA A 196 32.81 -5.32 3.55
CA ALA A 196 31.94 -4.96 2.43
C ALA A 196 30.64 -4.21 2.80
N TRP A 197 30.36 -4.05 4.09
CA TRP A 197 29.20 -3.33 4.62
C TRP A 197 29.52 -1.92 5.14
N ALA A 198 30.75 -1.48 5.13
CA ALA A 198 31.19 -0.18 5.65
C ALA A 198 31.21 0.92 4.58
#